data_391ee62af45ac5523e9ba11b45ee89a1
#
_entry.id   391ee62af45ac5523e9ba11b45ee89a1
#
_cell.length_a   1.000
_cell.length_b   1.000
_cell.length_c   1.000
_cell.angle_alpha   90.00
_cell.angle_beta   90.00
_cell.angle_gamma   90.00
#
_symmetry.space_group_name_H-M   'P 1'
#
loop_
_entity.id
_entity.type
_entity.pdbx_description
1 polymer ?
#
loop_
_entity_poly.entity_id
_entity_poly.type
_entity_poly.pdbx_seq_one_letter_code
_entity_poly.pdbx_strand_id
1 'polypeptide(L)'
;SRGLGDVYKRQYIYTTEGLYFSAARWEKLADKDAFSPEGVAIITDEAKFLLAPERDAGFWGNSYIGPHDQYISLLPDIPWIKDRDEAAKDFDGRKNTEALIRAYEDGRLNQANAARFCYYYEPDEPGKWYLPAAGQMNLVTEHVAEIQKCLELIGGQKFIYEYMDYHYASSTGCDNLSIWCMCFFTSTAPAFNHYAKIASPVKYYPVRDL
;
A
#
# COMPACT_ATOMS: atom_id res chain seq x y z
N SER A 1 -28.98 -11.16 -7.37
CA SER A 1 -27.96 -10.12 -7.52
C SER A 1 -28.41 -8.87 -6.76
N ARG A 2 -28.04 -8.72 -5.53
CA ARG A 2 -28.18 -7.44 -4.82
C ARG A 2 -26.96 -6.62 -5.19
N GLY A 3 -27.20 -5.75 -6.18
CA GLY A 3 -26.22 -4.95 -6.85
C GLY A 3 -25.43 -4.03 -5.95
N LEU A 4 -24.28 -3.67 -6.47
CA LEU A 4 -23.38 -2.57 -6.10
C LEU A 4 -24.07 -1.18 -6.00
N GLY A 5 -25.39 -1.11 -5.84
CA GLY A 5 -26.20 0.10 -5.96
C GLY A 5 -25.95 1.19 -4.93
N ASP A 6 -25.29 0.90 -3.80
CA ASP A 6 -25.06 1.87 -2.73
C ASP A 6 -23.71 1.68 -2.00
N VAL A 7 -22.66 1.36 -2.73
CA VAL A 7 -21.29 1.44 -2.16
C VAL A 7 -20.93 2.93 -2.13
N TYR A 8 -21.24 3.58 -1.02
CA TYR A 8 -20.77 4.94 -0.76
C TYR A 8 -19.22 4.93 -0.70
N LYS A 9 -18.61 6.04 -1.11
CA LYS A 9 -17.17 6.29 -0.94
C LYS A 9 -16.76 6.05 0.51
N ARG A 10 -16.13 4.93 0.82
CA ARG A 10 -15.77 4.49 2.19
C ARG A 10 -14.76 3.35 2.13
N GLN A 11 -14.34 2.96 3.31
CA GLN A 11 -13.54 1.77 3.56
C GLN A 11 -14.45 0.62 3.98
N TYR A 12 -14.22 -0.55 3.37
CA TYR A 12 -15.01 -1.74 3.60
C TYR A 12 -14.11 -2.95 3.83
N ILE A 13 -14.53 -3.85 4.70
CA ILE A 13 -14.02 -5.21 4.72
C ILE A 13 -14.55 -5.88 3.44
N TYR A 14 -13.62 -6.37 2.63
CA TYR A 14 -13.92 -7.09 1.39
C TYR A 14 -13.62 -8.57 1.59
N THR A 15 -14.46 -9.44 1.05
CA THR A 15 -14.36 -10.88 1.20
C THR A 15 -14.14 -11.59 -0.14
N THR A 16 -13.60 -12.80 -0.10
CA THR A 16 -13.37 -13.63 -1.29
C THR A 16 -14.66 -13.96 -2.05
N GLU A 17 -15.82 -13.86 -1.37
CA GLU A 17 -17.15 -14.02 -1.97
C GLU A 17 -17.61 -12.76 -2.73
N GLY A 18 -16.77 -11.69 -2.79
CA GLY A 18 -17.07 -10.44 -3.47
C GLY A 18 -18.04 -9.53 -2.71
N LEU A 19 -18.13 -9.67 -1.40
CA LEU A 19 -19.03 -8.88 -0.55
C LEU A 19 -18.29 -7.75 0.15
N TYR A 20 -19.01 -6.65 0.38
CA TYR A 20 -18.53 -5.46 1.06
C TYR A 20 -19.27 -5.26 2.39
N PHE A 21 -18.54 -5.15 3.48
CA PHE A 21 -19.09 -4.88 4.81
C PHE A 21 -18.47 -3.63 5.40
N SER A 22 -19.27 -2.66 5.83
CA SER A 22 -18.75 -1.61 6.71
C SER A 22 -18.29 -2.22 8.03
N ALA A 23 -17.34 -1.58 8.73
CA ALA A 23 -16.88 -2.04 10.04
C ALA A 23 -18.06 -2.28 11.02
N ALA A 24 -19.00 -1.34 11.07
CA ALA A 24 -20.17 -1.46 11.94
C ALA A 24 -21.11 -2.62 11.58
N ARG A 25 -21.21 -2.99 10.29
CA ARG A 25 -21.99 -4.16 9.87
C ARG A 25 -21.24 -5.44 10.20
N TRP A 26 -19.92 -5.48 9.98
CA TRP A 26 -19.08 -6.63 10.31
C TRP A 26 -19.11 -6.95 11.79
N GLU A 27 -19.05 -5.94 12.67
CA GLU A 27 -19.15 -6.11 14.12
C GLU A 27 -20.44 -6.84 14.56
N LYS A 28 -21.54 -6.57 13.83
CA LYS A 28 -22.89 -7.10 14.13
C LYS A 28 -23.22 -8.45 13.47
N LEU A 29 -22.31 -8.99 12.64
CA LEU A 29 -22.54 -10.30 12.02
C LEU A 29 -22.56 -11.40 13.11
N ALA A 30 -23.64 -12.20 13.08
CA ALA A 30 -23.80 -13.33 13.99
C ALA A 30 -22.85 -14.48 13.65
N ASP A 31 -22.57 -14.68 12.36
CA ASP A 31 -21.69 -15.72 11.84
C ASP A 31 -20.65 -15.07 10.91
N LYS A 32 -19.50 -14.74 11.48
CA LYS A 32 -18.38 -14.18 10.72
C LYS A 32 -17.58 -15.24 9.97
N ASP A 33 -17.62 -16.48 10.47
CA ASP A 33 -16.87 -17.60 9.92
C ASP A 33 -17.45 -18.07 8.58
N ALA A 34 -18.67 -17.61 8.25
CA ALA A 34 -19.27 -17.82 6.94
C ALA A 34 -18.60 -16.99 5.81
N PHE A 35 -17.69 -16.08 6.15
CA PHE A 35 -17.03 -15.17 5.19
C PHE A 35 -15.53 -15.21 5.35
N SER A 36 -14.82 -15.12 4.21
CA SER A 36 -13.36 -15.10 4.17
C SER A 36 -12.85 -13.70 3.83
N PRO A 37 -12.43 -12.88 4.83
CA PRO A 37 -11.92 -11.55 4.57
C PRO A 37 -10.63 -11.61 3.74
N GLU A 38 -10.62 -10.89 2.62
CA GLU A 38 -9.46 -10.77 1.71
C GLU A 38 -8.66 -9.50 1.97
N GLY A 39 -9.30 -8.44 2.49
CA GLY A 39 -8.62 -7.19 2.80
C GLY A 39 -9.59 -6.04 3.08
N VAL A 40 -9.04 -4.83 2.99
CA VAL A 40 -9.81 -3.59 3.16
C VAL A 40 -9.94 -2.88 1.81
N ALA A 41 -11.15 -2.81 1.30
CA ALA A 41 -11.47 -2.07 0.08
C ALA A 41 -11.50 -0.57 0.37
N ILE A 42 -10.76 0.20 -0.41
CA ILE A 42 -10.75 1.66 -0.40
C ILE A 42 -11.45 2.13 -1.67
N ILE A 43 -12.56 2.82 -1.49
CA ILE A 43 -13.42 3.27 -2.60
C ILE A 43 -13.60 4.77 -2.48
N THR A 44 -13.04 5.51 -3.44
CA THR A 44 -13.16 6.97 -3.58
C THR A 44 -13.57 7.34 -5.00
N ASP A 45 -13.66 8.62 -5.30
CA ASP A 45 -13.86 9.09 -6.69
C ASP A 45 -12.62 8.89 -7.55
N GLU A 46 -11.45 8.98 -6.91
CA GLU A 46 -10.15 8.95 -7.57
C GLU A 46 -9.71 7.52 -7.87
N ALA A 47 -9.98 6.59 -6.96
CA ALA A 47 -9.50 5.21 -7.07
C ALA A 47 -10.36 4.19 -6.34
N LYS A 48 -10.22 2.93 -6.79
CA LYS A 48 -10.79 1.75 -6.12
C LYS A 48 -9.72 0.67 -6.08
N PHE A 49 -9.36 0.27 -4.87
CA PHE A 49 -8.35 -0.78 -4.68
C PHE A 49 -8.54 -1.50 -3.35
N LEU A 50 -7.97 -2.67 -3.25
CA LEU A 50 -7.94 -3.49 -2.04
C LEU A 50 -6.57 -3.37 -1.38
N LEU A 51 -6.55 -3.10 -0.09
CA LEU A 51 -5.37 -3.17 0.76
C LEU A 51 -5.31 -4.56 1.39
N ALA A 52 -4.17 -5.23 1.29
CA ALA A 52 -3.97 -6.56 1.90
C ALA A 52 -4.12 -6.50 3.43
N PRO A 53 -4.61 -7.57 4.08
CA PRO A 53 -4.73 -7.59 5.53
C PRO A 53 -3.39 -7.69 6.24
N GLU A 54 -2.31 -8.04 5.53
CA GLU A 54 -0.98 -8.36 6.05
C GLU A 54 -1.04 -9.03 7.44
N ARG A 55 -0.93 -10.34 7.48
CA ARG A 55 -1.10 -11.11 8.73
C ARG A 55 0.22 -11.50 9.38
N ASP A 56 1.30 -11.47 8.62
CA ASP A 56 2.63 -11.81 9.11
C ASP A 56 3.42 -10.58 9.53
N ALA A 57 3.49 -10.36 10.82
CA ALA A 57 4.23 -9.27 11.46
C ALA A 57 5.77 -9.33 11.23
N GLY A 58 6.25 -10.24 10.41
CA GLY A 58 7.66 -10.64 10.35
C GLY A 58 8.56 -9.83 9.43
N PHE A 59 8.06 -8.98 8.56
CA PHE A 59 8.92 -8.35 7.56
C PHE A 59 9.39 -6.95 7.96
N TRP A 60 10.47 -6.93 8.73
CA TRP A 60 11.38 -5.82 8.86
C TRP A 60 12.42 -5.95 7.73
N GLY A 61 12.16 -5.40 6.57
CA GLY A 61 13.14 -5.31 5.52
C GLY A 61 13.61 -3.88 5.37
N ASN A 62 14.89 -3.67 5.21
CA ASN A 62 15.39 -2.46 4.58
C ASN A 62 14.84 -2.46 3.15
N SER A 63 13.70 -1.84 2.96
CA SER A 63 13.06 -1.77 1.65
C SER A 63 13.70 -0.64 0.85
N TYR A 64 14.80 -0.97 0.22
CA TYR A 64 15.32 -0.11 -0.82
C TYR A 64 14.48 -0.32 -2.06
N ILE A 65 13.87 0.74 -2.56
CA ILE A 65 13.26 0.75 -3.89
C ILE A 65 14.33 0.89 -4.96
N GLY A 66 15.59 0.98 -4.58
CA GLY A 66 16.71 1.02 -5.50
C GLY A 66 18.03 0.81 -4.78
N PRO A 67 19.12 0.60 -5.51
CA PRO A 67 20.42 0.41 -4.92
C PRO A 67 20.91 1.67 -4.22
N HIS A 68 21.66 1.47 -3.16
CA HIS A 68 22.33 2.51 -2.39
C HIS A 68 23.14 3.49 -3.25
N ASP A 69 23.65 3.00 -4.38
CA ASP A 69 24.67 3.66 -5.17
C ASP A 69 24.20 4.01 -6.60
N GLN A 70 23.00 3.61 -7.00
CA GLN A 70 22.51 3.91 -8.33
C GLN A 70 21.38 4.93 -8.25
N TYR A 71 21.61 6.05 -8.85
CA TYR A 71 20.63 7.09 -9.06
C TYR A 71 19.46 6.50 -9.85
N ILE A 72 18.32 6.37 -9.21
CA ILE A 72 17.08 5.90 -9.85
C ILE A 72 16.66 6.81 -11.01
N SER A 73 17.25 8.01 -11.15
CA SER A 73 17.19 8.84 -12.36
C SER A 73 17.51 8.08 -13.66
N LEU A 74 18.00 6.85 -13.55
CA LEU A 74 18.25 5.95 -14.68
C LEU A 74 17.06 5.04 -15.02
N LEU A 75 15.94 5.12 -14.30
CA LEU A 75 14.74 4.34 -14.58
C LEU A 75 13.66 5.25 -15.20
N PRO A 76 13.64 5.43 -16.53
CA PRO A 76 12.73 6.34 -17.20
C PRO A 76 11.25 5.94 -17.03
N ASP A 77 11.00 4.69 -16.69
CA ASP A 77 9.65 4.13 -16.56
C ASP A 77 9.03 4.35 -15.16
N ILE A 78 9.76 4.96 -14.23
CA ILE A 78 9.26 5.24 -12.88
C ILE A 78 9.03 6.75 -12.74
N PRO A 79 7.85 7.16 -12.26
CA PRO A 79 7.57 8.57 -12.08
C PRO A 79 8.44 9.19 -10.99
N TRP A 80 8.98 10.36 -11.30
CA TRP A 80 9.74 11.22 -10.40
C TRP A 80 8.98 12.51 -10.21
N ILE A 81 8.26 12.59 -9.10
CA ILE A 81 7.35 13.68 -8.84
C ILE A 81 7.78 14.38 -7.55
N LYS A 82 8.30 15.60 -7.66
CA LYS A 82 8.78 16.38 -6.51
C LYS A 82 7.66 17.11 -5.79
N ASP A 83 6.66 17.52 -6.52
CA ASP A 83 5.51 18.23 -5.96
C ASP A 83 4.56 17.24 -5.29
N ARG A 84 4.11 17.58 -4.07
CA ARG A 84 3.26 16.72 -3.26
C ARG A 84 1.88 16.51 -3.87
N ASP A 85 1.29 17.58 -4.37
CA ASP A 85 -0.08 17.54 -4.89
C ASP A 85 -0.13 16.82 -6.24
N GLU A 86 0.95 16.89 -7.02
CA GLU A 86 1.11 16.11 -8.24
C GLU A 86 1.40 14.64 -7.91
N ALA A 87 2.22 14.34 -6.90
CA ALA A 87 2.47 12.96 -6.48
C ALA A 87 1.19 12.28 -5.96
N ALA A 88 0.33 13.02 -5.27
CA ALA A 88 -0.96 12.53 -4.80
C ALA A 88 -1.93 12.16 -5.95
N LYS A 89 -1.62 12.48 -7.20
CA LYS A 89 -2.38 12.10 -8.40
C LYS A 89 -1.82 10.87 -9.11
N ASP A 90 -0.68 10.34 -8.67
CA ASP A 90 -0.13 9.09 -9.23
C ASP A 90 -0.87 7.88 -8.63
N PHE A 91 -1.65 7.20 -9.45
CA PHE A 91 -2.38 5.98 -9.12
C PHE A 91 -1.85 4.74 -9.87
N ASP A 92 -0.72 4.87 -10.58
CA ASP A 92 -0.16 3.82 -11.44
C ASP A 92 0.70 2.79 -10.68
N GLY A 93 0.31 2.42 -9.46
CA GLY A 93 1.08 1.52 -8.59
C GLY A 93 1.46 0.19 -9.23
N ARG A 94 0.55 -0.44 -9.97
CA ARG A 94 0.81 -1.68 -10.74
C ARG A 94 1.92 -1.47 -11.76
N LYS A 95 1.78 -0.47 -12.62
CA LYS A 95 2.75 -0.14 -13.67
C LYS A 95 4.13 0.20 -13.08
N ASN A 96 4.16 0.98 -12.01
CA ASN A 96 5.39 1.35 -11.31
C ASN A 96 6.07 0.11 -10.71
N THR A 97 5.30 -0.79 -10.07
CA THR A 97 5.81 -2.04 -9.50
C THR A 97 6.40 -2.94 -10.59
N GLU A 98 5.70 -3.14 -11.70
CA GLU A 98 6.20 -3.92 -12.83
C GLU A 98 7.48 -3.33 -13.42
N ALA A 99 7.60 -2.00 -13.50
CA ALA A 99 8.82 -1.34 -13.96
C ALA A 99 10.00 -1.61 -13.00
N LEU A 100 9.76 -1.59 -11.68
CA LEU A 100 10.75 -1.95 -10.66
C LEU A 100 11.18 -3.42 -10.76
N ILE A 101 10.23 -4.34 -10.97
CA ILE A 101 10.52 -5.76 -11.15
C ILE A 101 11.38 -5.99 -12.40
N ARG A 102 10.98 -5.43 -13.55
CA ARG A 102 11.77 -5.52 -14.79
C ARG A 102 13.17 -4.96 -14.62
N ALA A 103 13.31 -3.79 -13.97
CA ALA A 103 14.62 -3.19 -13.74
C ALA A 103 15.52 -4.04 -12.83
N TYR A 104 14.94 -4.76 -11.88
CA TYR A 104 15.66 -5.72 -11.04
C TYR A 104 16.07 -6.96 -11.85
N GLU A 105 15.19 -7.54 -12.62
CA GLU A 105 15.43 -8.73 -13.45
C GLU A 105 16.48 -8.46 -14.54
N ASP A 106 16.48 -7.26 -15.12
CA ASP A 106 17.46 -6.78 -16.10
C ASP A 106 18.82 -6.41 -15.46
N GLY A 107 18.96 -6.50 -14.15
CA GLY A 107 20.19 -6.12 -13.43
C GLY A 107 20.45 -4.61 -13.37
N ARG A 108 19.48 -3.78 -13.73
CA ARG A 108 19.54 -2.31 -13.58
C ARG A 108 19.33 -1.85 -12.14
N LEU A 109 18.69 -2.68 -11.32
CA LEU A 109 18.56 -2.51 -9.88
C LEU A 109 19.15 -3.72 -9.17
N ASN A 110 19.92 -3.47 -8.11
CA ASN A 110 20.46 -4.55 -7.27
C ASN A 110 19.41 -5.06 -6.27
N GLN A 111 18.41 -4.24 -5.94
CA GLN A 111 17.37 -4.56 -4.98
C GLN A 111 16.07 -3.88 -5.37
N ALA A 112 14.95 -4.58 -5.17
CA ALA A 112 13.60 -4.07 -5.34
C ALA A 112 12.68 -4.72 -4.29
N ASN A 113 13.11 -4.76 -3.02
CA ASN A 113 12.50 -5.59 -1.98
C ASN A 113 11.01 -5.30 -1.77
N ALA A 114 10.61 -4.02 -1.66
CA ALA A 114 9.21 -3.65 -1.47
C ALA A 114 8.34 -4.04 -2.67
N ALA A 115 8.81 -3.74 -3.89
CA ALA A 115 8.10 -4.10 -5.12
C ALA A 115 7.98 -5.63 -5.26
N ARG A 116 9.08 -6.37 -5.01
CA ARG A 116 9.09 -7.84 -5.07
C ARG A 116 8.16 -8.47 -4.05
N PHE A 117 8.20 -8.02 -2.80
CA PHE A 117 7.29 -8.51 -1.77
C PHE A 117 5.82 -8.33 -2.21
N CYS A 118 5.45 -7.14 -2.66
CA CYS A 118 4.08 -6.89 -3.10
C CYS A 118 3.74 -7.70 -4.36
N TYR A 119 4.63 -7.79 -5.33
CA TYR A 119 4.42 -8.50 -6.60
C TYR A 119 4.24 -10.01 -6.42
N TYR A 120 4.99 -10.61 -5.48
CA TYR A 120 4.93 -12.04 -5.16
C TYR A 120 4.17 -12.32 -3.86
N TYR A 121 3.30 -11.41 -3.41
CA TYR A 121 2.49 -11.57 -2.20
C TYR A 121 1.60 -12.83 -2.26
N GLU A 122 1.03 -13.13 -3.42
CA GLU A 122 0.46 -14.43 -3.75
C GLU A 122 1.36 -15.10 -4.80
N PRO A 123 2.21 -16.06 -4.39
CA PRO A 123 3.22 -16.64 -5.28
C PRO A 123 2.66 -17.34 -6.51
N ASP A 124 1.44 -17.89 -6.42
CA ASP A 124 0.76 -18.56 -7.52
C ASP A 124 0.14 -17.58 -8.54
N GLU A 125 0.01 -16.31 -8.17
CA GLU A 125 -0.52 -15.22 -9.01
C GLU A 125 0.38 -13.97 -8.97
N PRO A 126 1.64 -14.05 -9.45
CA PRO A 126 2.56 -12.90 -9.42
C PRO A 126 1.98 -11.69 -10.16
N GLY A 127 2.12 -10.51 -9.55
CA GLY A 127 1.58 -9.26 -10.09
C GLY A 127 0.10 -9.02 -9.85
N LYS A 128 -0.62 -9.91 -9.20
CA LYS A 128 -1.98 -9.67 -8.73
C LYS A 128 -1.98 -8.51 -7.72
N TRP A 129 -1.02 -8.55 -6.80
CA TRP A 129 -0.75 -7.51 -5.84
C TRP A 129 0.45 -6.67 -6.28
N TYR A 130 0.51 -5.42 -5.83
CA TYR A 130 1.57 -4.50 -6.19
C TYR A 130 1.82 -3.46 -5.09
N LEU A 131 2.95 -2.79 -5.15
CA LEU A 131 3.30 -1.68 -4.26
C LEU A 131 2.46 -0.45 -4.65
N PRO A 132 1.70 0.15 -3.72
CA PRO A 132 0.85 1.28 -4.04
C PRO A 132 1.65 2.47 -4.59
N ALA A 133 1.07 3.22 -5.52
CA ALA A 133 1.59 4.51 -5.92
C ALA A 133 1.31 5.60 -4.86
N ALA A 134 1.93 6.77 -5.02
CA ALA A 134 1.80 7.86 -4.06
C ALA A 134 0.37 8.31 -3.83
N GLY A 135 -0.46 8.39 -4.87
CA GLY A 135 -1.89 8.74 -4.75
C GLY A 135 -2.67 7.71 -3.93
N GLN A 136 -2.42 6.42 -4.17
CA GLN A 136 -3.04 5.36 -3.37
C GLN A 136 -2.58 5.45 -1.91
N MET A 137 -1.30 5.69 -1.65
CA MET A 137 -0.76 5.85 -0.30
C MET A 137 -1.30 7.11 0.39
N ASN A 138 -1.51 8.19 -0.35
CA ASN A 138 -2.17 9.39 0.17
C ASN A 138 -3.59 9.09 0.65
N LEU A 139 -4.40 8.36 -0.16
CA LEU A 139 -5.74 7.93 0.23
C LEU A 139 -5.71 7.02 1.47
N VAL A 140 -4.75 6.10 1.57
CA VAL A 140 -4.56 5.30 2.79
C VAL A 140 -4.27 6.20 3.99
N THR A 141 -3.45 7.23 3.83
CA THR A 141 -3.11 8.17 4.91
C THR A 141 -4.33 8.97 5.37
N GLU A 142 -5.12 9.47 4.44
CA GLU A 142 -6.34 10.26 4.73
C GLU A 142 -7.40 9.46 5.48
N HIS A 143 -7.45 8.15 5.24
CA HIS A 143 -8.46 7.24 5.80
C HIS A 143 -7.91 6.21 6.79
N VAL A 144 -6.72 6.47 7.32
CA VAL A 144 -5.98 5.49 8.13
C VAL A 144 -6.77 4.97 9.33
N ALA A 145 -7.56 5.80 10.00
CA ALA A 145 -8.32 5.39 11.18
C ALA A 145 -9.39 4.34 10.86
N GLU A 146 -10.14 4.57 9.77
CA GLU A 146 -11.19 3.65 9.30
C GLU A 146 -10.57 2.36 8.75
N ILE A 147 -9.48 2.46 8.00
CA ILE A 147 -8.75 1.32 7.47
C ILE A 147 -8.22 0.47 8.62
N GLN A 148 -7.60 1.08 9.62
CA GLN A 148 -7.09 0.38 10.79
C GLN A 148 -8.18 -0.34 11.55
N LYS A 149 -9.35 0.28 11.74
CA LYS A 149 -10.50 -0.37 12.36
C LYS A 149 -10.94 -1.60 11.57
N CYS A 150 -10.99 -1.51 10.24
CA CYS A 150 -11.31 -2.66 9.39
C CYS A 150 -10.26 -3.78 9.51
N LEU A 151 -8.98 -3.44 9.47
CA LEU A 151 -7.88 -4.41 9.64
C LEU A 151 -7.98 -5.14 10.98
N GLU A 152 -8.22 -4.40 12.08
CA GLU A 152 -8.41 -5.00 13.41
C GLU A 152 -9.54 -6.03 13.45
N LEU A 153 -10.64 -5.73 12.81
CA LEU A 153 -11.84 -6.58 12.79
C LEU A 153 -11.64 -7.89 12.02
N ILE A 154 -10.70 -7.94 11.09
CA ILE A 154 -10.37 -9.13 10.29
C ILE A 154 -9.08 -9.81 10.72
N GLY A 155 -8.49 -9.39 11.85
CA GLY A 155 -7.22 -9.93 12.34
C GLY A 155 -6.01 -9.56 11.48
N GLY A 156 -6.13 -8.50 10.68
CA GLY A 156 -5.03 -7.92 9.90
C GLY A 156 -4.06 -7.14 10.76
N GLN A 157 -2.86 -6.91 10.22
CA GLN A 157 -1.85 -6.13 10.91
C GLN A 157 -2.23 -4.65 10.93
N LYS A 158 -2.14 -4.05 12.11
CA LYS A 158 -2.33 -2.61 12.29
C LYS A 158 -1.14 -1.84 11.73
N PHE A 159 -1.39 -0.61 11.30
CA PHE A 159 -0.32 0.37 11.17
C PHE A 159 0.29 0.63 12.54
N ILE A 160 1.60 0.65 12.63
CA ILE A 160 2.30 0.80 13.90
C ILE A 160 2.48 2.29 14.19
N TYR A 161 1.99 2.73 15.34
CA TYR A 161 2.09 4.13 15.80
C TYR A 161 3.06 4.33 16.95
N GLU A 162 3.50 3.23 17.62
CA GLU A 162 4.15 3.33 18.91
C GLU A 162 5.67 3.25 18.82
N TYR A 163 6.35 4.19 19.40
CA TYR A 163 7.77 4.23 19.80
C TYR A 163 8.84 4.44 18.72
N MET A 164 8.54 4.42 17.44
CA MET A 164 9.53 4.69 16.38
C MET A 164 8.88 5.40 15.19
N ASP A 165 9.66 6.17 14.46
CA ASP A 165 9.23 6.73 13.18
C ASP A 165 9.12 5.60 12.14
N TYR A 166 7.92 5.31 11.71
CA TYR A 166 7.64 4.32 10.67
C TYR A 166 7.19 4.99 9.39
N HIS A 167 7.63 4.41 8.29
CA HIS A 167 7.28 4.88 6.96
C HIS A 167 6.76 3.72 6.13
N TYR A 168 5.66 3.94 5.40
CA TYR A 168 5.10 2.98 4.47
C TYR A 168 5.33 3.47 3.06
N ALA A 169 6.14 2.73 2.30
CA ALA A 169 6.60 3.09 0.98
C ALA A 169 5.50 3.10 -0.07
N SER A 170 5.62 4.02 -1.02
CA SER A 170 4.97 3.93 -2.31
C SER A 170 5.97 3.54 -3.42
N SER A 171 5.45 3.25 -4.60
CA SER A 171 6.23 3.00 -5.81
C SER A 171 6.63 4.28 -6.57
N THR A 172 6.28 5.44 -6.04
CA THR A 172 6.53 6.76 -6.67
C THR A 172 7.77 7.41 -6.07
N GLY A 173 8.73 7.77 -6.89
CA GLY A 173 9.92 8.50 -6.47
C GLY A 173 9.63 9.98 -6.23
N CYS A 174 10.32 10.60 -5.27
CA CYS A 174 10.34 12.05 -5.09
C CYS A 174 11.59 12.64 -5.76
N ASP A 175 12.74 12.08 -5.42
CA ASP A 175 14.04 12.42 -5.99
C ASP A 175 15.00 11.22 -5.93
N ASN A 176 16.28 11.44 -6.25
CA ASN A 176 17.29 10.37 -6.28
C ASN A 176 17.43 9.62 -4.93
N LEU A 177 17.09 10.26 -3.83
CA LEU A 177 17.33 9.77 -2.47
C LEU A 177 16.05 9.47 -1.70
N SER A 178 14.88 9.93 -2.18
CA SER A 178 13.62 9.84 -1.45
C SER A 178 12.46 9.29 -2.29
N ILE A 179 11.50 8.73 -1.58
CA ILE A 179 10.24 8.23 -2.10
C ILE A 179 9.07 8.86 -1.35
N TRP A 180 7.91 8.87 -1.95
CA TRP A 180 6.69 9.22 -1.26
C TRP A 180 6.25 8.09 -0.33
N CYS A 181 5.83 8.46 0.88
CA CYS A 181 5.49 7.54 1.96
C CYS A 181 4.30 8.06 2.76
N MET A 182 3.58 7.15 3.40
CA MET A 182 2.84 7.46 4.60
C MET A 182 3.83 7.43 5.78
N CYS A 183 3.98 8.54 6.46
CA CYS A 183 4.93 8.72 7.56
C CYS A 183 4.19 8.77 8.89
N PHE A 184 4.64 7.98 9.85
CA PHE A 184 4.22 8.05 11.25
C PHE A 184 5.35 8.66 12.08
N PHE A 185 5.05 9.75 12.75
CA PHE A 185 5.96 10.40 13.69
C PHE A 185 5.40 10.22 15.10
N THR A 186 6.25 10.01 16.07
CA THR A 186 5.93 9.61 17.47
C THR A 186 4.93 10.49 18.22
N SER A 187 4.49 11.60 17.68
CA SER A 187 3.58 12.52 18.37
C SER A 187 2.50 13.15 17.50
N THR A 188 2.40 12.75 16.23
CA THR A 188 1.48 13.39 15.29
C THR A 188 0.63 12.36 14.53
N ALA A 189 -0.49 12.81 13.98
CA ALA A 189 -1.23 12.01 13.03
C ALA A 189 -0.33 11.62 11.83
N PRO A 190 -0.56 10.46 11.21
CA PRO A 190 0.18 10.06 10.03
C PRO A 190 0.06 11.12 8.95
N ALA A 191 1.16 11.34 8.21
CA ALA A 191 1.22 12.33 7.17
C ALA A 191 1.74 11.71 5.87
N PHE A 192 1.14 12.08 4.74
CA PHE A 192 1.71 11.79 3.44
C PHE A 192 2.87 12.76 3.17
N ASN A 193 4.09 12.21 3.05
CA ASN A 193 5.31 12.97 2.86
C ASN A 193 6.36 12.13 2.10
N HIS A 194 7.47 12.72 1.72
CA HIS A 194 8.62 11.97 1.18
C HIS A 194 9.65 11.68 2.28
N TYR A 195 10.34 10.56 2.12
CA TYR A 195 11.36 10.14 3.07
C TYR A 195 12.56 9.51 2.36
N ALA A 196 13.74 9.66 2.96
CA ALA A 196 14.98 9.15 2.38
C ALA A 196 14.99 7.62 2.35
N LYS A 197 15.28 7.04 1.21
CA LYS A 197 15.33 5.59 0.96
C LYS A 197 16.33 4.85 1.84
N ILE A 198 17.31 5.58 2.38
CA ILE A 198 18.49 5.03 3.07
C ILE A 198 18.35 5.07 4.60
N ALA A 199 17.44 5.89 5.14
CA ALA A 199 17.55 6.34 6.53
C ALA A 199 16.79 5.49 7.56
N SER A 200 15.87 4.61 7.16
CA SER A 200 15.04 3.87 8.11
C SER A 200 14.45 2.60 7.51
N PRO A 201 14.09 1.61 8.33
CA PRO A 201 13.27 0.51 7.87
C PRO A 201 11.94 1.06 7.38
N VAL A 202 11.71 0.93 6.09
CA VAL A 202 10.45 1.30 5.45
C VAL A 202 9.60 0.04 5.36
N LYS A 203 8.35 0.13 5.77
CA LYS A 203 7.35 -0.93 5.61
C LYS A 203 6.64 -0.77 4.27
N TYR A 204 5.91 -1.78 3.89
CA TYR A 204 5.10 -1.77 2.68
C TYR A 204 3.84 -2.59 2.88
N TYR A 205 2.78 -2.17 2.24
CA TYR A 205 1.50 -2.87 2.19
C TYR A 205 1.15 -3.17 0.74
N PRO A 206 0.90 -4.43 0.39
CA PRO A 206 0.41 -4.76 -0.94
C PRO A 206 -1.00 -4.21 -1.16
N VAL A 207 -1.24 -3.73 -2.38
CA VAL A 207 -2.58 -3.39 -2.86
C VAL A 207 -2.86 -4.11 -4.17
N ARG A 208 -4.14 -4.28 -4.53
CA ARG A 208 -4.58 -4.76 -5.83
C ARG A 208 -5.80 -4.00 -6.31
N ASP A 209 -6.06 -4.03 -7.59
CA ASP A 209 -7.29 -3.50 -8.17
C ASP A 209 -8.52 -4.29 -7.69
N LEU A 210 -9.68 -3.61 -7.60
CA LEU A 210 -10.98 -4.18 -7.25
C LEU A 210 -11.82 -4.41 -8.50
#